data_78915252a6f3db862293d48fa55ed405
#
_entry.id   78915252a6f3db862293d48fa55ed405
#
_cell.length_a   1.000
_cell.length_b   1.000
_cell.length_c   1.000
_cell.angle_alpha   90.00
_cell.angle_beta   90.00
_cell.angle_gamma   90.00
#
_symmetry.space_group_name_H-M   'P 1'
#
loop_
_entity.id
_entity.type
_entity.pdbx_description
1 polymer ?
#
loop_
_entity_poly.entity_id
_entity_poly.type
_entity_poly.pdbx_seq_one_letter_code
_entity_poly.pdbx_strand_id
1 'polypeptide(L)'
;MARTALFVIDIQVGLAQNATTEIPHADRIREVGTRILQRARQIIDSAIERGRVPDLEIVFVQHEEVAEKGTLVKGSKPWELVFEPRDNNRWERLVSKDIRE
;
A
#
# COMPACT_ATOMS: atom_id res chain seq x y z
N MET A 1 -15.05 -4.90 -13.47
CA MET A 1 -13.96 -3.94 -13.36
C MET A 1 -14.34 -2.81 -12.42
N ALA A 2 -13.47 -2.47 -11.48
CA ALA A 2 -13.75 -1.39 -10.56
C ALA A 2 -13.62 -0.03 -11.26
N ARG A 3 -14.49 0.90 -10.92
CA ARG A 3 -14.46 2.27 -11.46
C ARG A 3 -13.52 3.17 -10.65
N THR A 4 -13.26 2.81 -9.40
CA THR A 4 -12.45 3.61 -8.50
C THR A 4 -11.32 2.75 -7.97
N ALA A 5 -10.13 3.33 -7.91
CA ALA A 5 -8.98 2.66 -7.32
C ALA A 5 -8.39 3.53 -6.20
N LEU A 6 -8.17 2.92 -5.04
CA LEU A 6 -7.42 3.54 -3.97
C LEU A 6 -5.96 3.11 -4.12
N PHE A 7 -5.07 4.07 -4.35
CA PHE A 7 -3.65 3.79 -4.46
C PHE A 7 -2.96 4.03 -3.12
N VAL A 8 -2.30 3.00 -2.62
CA VAL A 8 -1.46 3.08 -1.42
C VAL A 8 -0.01 3.07 -1.91
N ILE A 9 0.58 4.26 -2.01
CA ILE A 9 1.85 4.45 -2.70
C ILE A 9 2.99 4.70 -1.71
N ASP A 10 4.02 3.85 -1.78
CA ASP A 10 5.28 4.03 -1.05
C ASP A 10 5.13 4.12 0.46
N ILE A 11 4.09 3.52 1.03
CA ILE A 11 3.96 3.44 2.50
C ILE A 11 4.72 2.20 2.94
N GLN A 12 6.02 2.37 3.08
CA GLN A 12 6.98 1.31 3.38
C GLN A 12 7.74 1.63 4.67
N VAL A 13 8.31 0.62 5.26
CA VAL A 13 8.98 0.73 6.56
C VAL A 13 10.04 1.84 6.58
N GLY A 14 10.84 1.95 5.52
CA GLY A 14 11.88 2.96 5.43
C GLY A 14 11.38 4.40 5.33
N LEU A 15 10.12 4.60 4.97
CA LEU A 15 9.54 5.93 4.80
C LEU A 15 8.53 6.28 5.89
N ALA A 16 7.87 5.28 6.47
CA ALA A 16 6.74 5.51 7.37
C ALA A 16 6.91 4.92 8.76
N GLN A 17 7.95 4.14 9.03
CA GLN A 17 8.18 3.54 10.34
C GLN A 17 9.59 3.73 10.89
N ASN A 18 10.59 3.84 10.03
CA ASN A 18 11.99 3.96 10.49
C ASN A 18 12.26 5.37 10.99
N ALA A 19 12.64 5.51 12.25
CA ALA A 19 12.84 6.81 12.90
C ALA A 19 13.92 7.69 12.24
N THR A 20 14.88 7.09 11.54
CA THR A 20 15.96 7.84 10.90
C THR A 20 15.67 8.23 9.46
N THR A 21 14.72 7.57 8.81
CA THR A 21 14.43 7.80 7.39
C THR A 21 12.96 8.12 7.11
N GLU A 22 12.10 8.11 8.12
CA GLU A 22 10.70 8.39 7.90
C GLU A 22 10.48 9.85 7.50
N ILE A 23 9.48 10.06 6.67
CA ILE A 23 9.09 11.38 6.21
C ILE A 23 8.38 12.16 7.33
N PRO A 24 8.32 13.52 7.24
CA PRO A 24 7.55 14.30 8.20
C PRO A 24 6.11 13.82 8.30
N HIS A 25 5.58 13.82 9.51
CA HIS A 25 4.20 13.38 9.79
C HIS A 25 3.92 11.91 9.49
N ALA A 26 4.94 11.05 9.55
CA ALA A 26 4.77 9.61 9.28
C ALA A 26 3.73 8.95 10.19
N ASP A 27 3.68 9.33 11.48
CA ASP A 27 2.68 8.80 12.41
C ASP A 27 1.26 9.09 11.94
N ARG A 28 1.04 10.31 11.46
CA ARG A 28 -0.27 10.71 10.94
C ARG A 28 -0.61 9.95 9.67
N ILE A 29 0.37 9.73 8.80
CA ILE A 29 0.18 8.96 7.57
C ILE A 29 -0.25 7.53 7.92
N ARG A 30 0.40 6.90 8.90
CA ARG A 30 0.02 5.56 9.33
C ARG A 30 -1.39 5.52 9.91
N GLU A 31 -1.74 6.48 10.75
CA GLU A 31 -3.05 6.56 11.39
C GLU A 31 -4.16 6.78 10.38
N VAL A 32 -4.01 7.78 9.52
CA VAL A 32 -5.00 8.10 8.50
C VAL A 32 -5.09 6.98 7.47
N GLY A 33 -3.94 6.43 7.07
CA GLY A 33 -3.88 5.31 6.15
C GLY A 33 -4.64 4.10 6.65
N THR A 34 -4.51 3.79 7.93
CA THR A 34 -5.24 2.69 8.57
C THR A 34 -6.75 2.90 8.45
N ARG A 35 -7.22 4.10 8.74
CA ARG A 35 -8.66 4.43 8.67
C ARG A 35 -9.19 4.33 7.25
N ILE A 36 -8.47 4.89 6.30
CA ILE A 36 -8.86 4.89 4.89
C ILE A 36 -8.91 3.46 4.36
N LEU A 37 -7.89 2.67 4.67
CA LEU A 37 -7.80 1.29 4.23
C LEU A 37 -8.93 0.44 4.82
N GLN A 38 -9.23 0.60 6.12
CA GLN A 38 -10.33 -0.09 6.78
C GLN A 38 -11.66 0.25 6.10
N ARG A 39 -11.87 1.53 5.81
CA ARG A 39 -13.12 1.96 5.17
C ARG A 39 -13.24 1.39 3.76
N ALA A 40 -12.16 1.43 2.99
CA ALA A 40 -12.15 0.86 1.64
C ALA A 40 -12.46 -0.64 1.67
N ARG A 41 -11.86 -1.37 2.61
CA ARG A 41 -12.11 -2.81 2.76
C ARG A 41 -13.55 -3.10 3.17
N GLN A 42 -14.15 -2.26 4.02
CA GLN A 42 -15.55 -2.40 4.39
C GLN A 42 -16.47 -2.22 3.19
N ILE A 43 -16.18 -1.26 2.34
CA ILE A 43 -16.97 -1.01 1.13
C ILE A 43 -16.90 -2.22 0.19
N ILE A 44 -15.71 -2.74 -0.02
CA ILE A 44 -15.50 -3.92 -0.88
C ILE A 44 -16.23 -5.14 -0.30
N ASP A 45 -16.01 -5.42 0.97
CA ASP A 45 -16.58 -6.60 1.61
C ASP A 45 -18.12 -6.54 1.67
N SER A 46 -18.67 -5.35 1.92
CA SER A 46 -20.13 -5.17 1.92
C SER A 46 -20.74 -5.42 0.54
N ALA A 47 -20.07 -5.00 -0.53
CA ALA A 47 -20.54 -5.27 -1.89
C ALA A 47 -20.56 -6.77 -2.16
N ILE A 48 -19.50 -7.48 -1.76
CA ILE A 48 -19.40 -8.93 -1.95
C ILE A 48 -20.49 -9.65 -1.18
N GLU A 49 -20.74 -9.26 0.08
CA GLU A 49 -21.80 -9.85 0.89
C GLU A 49 -23.19 -9.68 0.29
N ARG A 50 -23.40 -8.60 -0.45
CA ARG A 50 -24.66 -8.31 -1.13
C ARG A 50 -24.75 -8.93 -2.52
N GLY A 51 -23.76 -9.73 -2.91
CA GLY A 51 -23.72 -10.34 -4.22
C GLY A 51 -23.43 -9.35 -5.35
N ARG A 52 -22.82 -8.22 -5.02
CA ARG A 52 -22.45 -7.19 -6.01
C ARG A 52 -20.98 -7.22 -6.32
N VAL A 53 -20.62 -6.78 -7.53
CA VAL A 53 -19.22 -6.57 -7.88
C VAL A 53 -18.77 -5.25 -7.25
N PRO A 54 -17.73 -5.25 -6.43
CA PRO A 54 -17.22 -4.01 -5.84
C PRO A 54 -16.82 -2.99 -6.92
N ASP A 55 -17.11 -1.73 -6.65
CA ASP A 55 -16.78 -0.62 -7.55
C ASP A 55 -15.46 0.04 -7.14
N LEU A 56 -14.79 -0.54 -6.17
CA LEU A 56 -13.53 -0.05 -5.60
C LEU A 56 -12.52 -1.18 -5.57
N GLU A 57 -11.30 -0.88 -5.96
CA GLU A 57 -10.17 -1.79 -5.74
C GLU A 57 -9.06 -1.04 -5.01
N ILE A 58 -8.18 -1.77 -4.34
CA ILE A 58 -7.03 -1.20 -3.64
C ILE A 58 -5.76 -1.65 -4.36
N VAL A 59 -4.92 -0.69 -4.71
CA VAL A 59 -3.66 -0.96 -5.40
C VAL A 59 -2.53 -0.50 -4.51
N PHE A 60 -1.74 -1.44 -4.02
CA PHE A 60 -0.55 -1.15 -3.22
C PHE A 60 0.64 -1.00 -4.17
N VAL A 61 1.27 0.15 -4.14
CA VAL A 61 2.44 0.43 -4.98
C VAL A 61 3.67 0.42 -4.09
N GLN A 62 4.55 -0.54 -4.34
CA GLN A 62 5.78 -0.72 -3.59
C GLN A 62 6.96 -0.27 -4.43
N HIS A 63 7.68 0.71 -3.92
CA HIS A 63 8.85 1.25 -4.59
C HIS A 63 10.07 0.42 -4.24
N GLU A 64 10.92 0.12 -5.24
CA GLU A 64 12.19 -0.52 -4.99
C GLU A 64 13.33 0.25 -5.67
N GLU A 65 14.51 0.19 -5.05
CA GLU A 65 15.69 0.89 -5.52
C GLU A 65 16.87 -0.09 -5.62
N VAL A 66 17.79 0.21 -6.52
CA VAL A 66 19.07 -0.50 -6.52
C VAL A 66 19.92 -0.01 -5.34
N ALA A 67 20.76 -0.89 -4.78
CA ALA A 67 21.50 -0.61 -3.55
C ALA A 67 22.35 0.66 -3.61
N GLU A 68 22.85 1.01 -4.78
CA GLU A 68 23.70 2.18 -4.96
C GLU A 68 22.94 3.50 -4.96
N LYS A 69 21.62 3.46 -5.11
CA LYS A 69 20.79 4.67 -5.27
C LYS A 69 19.86 4.95 -4.10
N GLY A 70 19.68 4.01 -3.19
CA GLY A 70 18.80 4.24 -2.08
C GLY A 70 18.71 3.07 -1.13
N THR A 71 17.78 3.18 -0.16
CA THR A 71 17.61 2.21 0.91
C THR A 71 16.46 1.24 0.69
N LEU A 72 15.59 1.49 -0.29
CA LEU A 72 14.40 0.66 -0.55
C LEU A 72 14.75 -0.53 -1.45
N VAL A 73 15.76 -1.29 -1.05
CA VAL A 73 16.22 -2.46 -1.82
C VAL A 73 15.29 -3.64 -1.60
N LYS A 74 14.86 -4.27 -2.68
CA LYS A 74 13.96 -5.41 -2.63
C LYS A 74 14.46 -6.48 -1.66
N GLY A 75 13.59 -6.91 -0.76
CA GLY A 75 13.92 -7.89 0.27
C GLY A 75 14.47 -7.30 1.55
N SER A 76 14.83 -6.02 1.58
CA SER A 76 15.32 -5.36 2.80
C SER A 76 14.15 -4.88 3.65
N LYS A 77 14.42 -4.62 4.93
CA LYS A 77 13.39 -4.14 5.87
C LYS A 77 12.80 -2.79 5.44
N PRO A 78 13.59 -1.77 5.04
CA PRO A 78 13.00 -0.50 4.57
C PRO A 78 12.07 -0.63 3.37
N TRP A 79 12.28 -1.64 2.53
CA TRP A 79 11.45 -1.91 1.36
C TRP A 79 10.07 -2.45 1.72
N GLU A 80 9.93 -3.15 2.86
CA GLU A 80 8.68 -3.80 3.23
C GLU A 80 7.52 -2.83 3.38
N LEU A 81 6.33 -3.28 3.02
CA LEU A 81 5.11 -2.47 3.13
C LEU A 81 4.65 -2.38 4.58
N VAL A 82 4.19 -1.19 4.96
CA VAL A 82 3.50 -0.99 6.26
C VAL A 82 2.09 -1.56 6.18
N PHE A 83 1.41 -1.33 5.05
CA PHE A 83 0.09 -1.90 4.78
C PHE A 83 0.22 -2.91 3.65
N GLU A 84 -0.22 -4.14 3.89
CA GLU A 84 -0.10 -5.21 2.90
C GLU A 84 -1.46 -5.59 2.32
N PRO A 85 -1.51 -6.00 1.05
CA PRO A 85 -2.75 -6.53 0.48
C PRO A 85 -3.16 -7.82 1.20
N ARG A 86 -4.46 -8.04 1.32
CA ARG A 86 -4.97 -9.29 1.88
C ARG A 86 -4.73 -10.43 0.89
N ASP A 87 -4.41 -11.61 1.43
CA ASP A 87 -4.18 -12.79 0.61
C ASP A 87 -5.47 -13.24 -0.08
N ASN A 88 -5.32 -13.77 -1.29
CA ASN A 88 -6.42 -14.32 -2.07
C ASN A 88 -7.58 -13.35 -2.29
N ASN A 89 -7.29 -12.06 -2.28
CA ASN A 89 -8.30 -11.03 -2.48
C ASN A 89 -8.07 -10.32 -3.83
N ARG A 90 -8.95 -10.57 -4.78
CA ARG A 90 -8.85 -10.02 -6.14
C ARG A 90 -9.03 -8.50 -6.21
N TRP A 91 -9.52 -7.88 -5.14
CA TRP A 91 -9.76 -6.45 -5.06
C TRP A 91 -8.63 -5.67 -4.40
N GLU A 92 -7.58 -6.40 -3.98
CA GLU A 92 -6.36 -5.81 -3.44
C GLU A 92 -5.19 -6.40 -4.20
N ARG A 93 -4.40 -5.57 -4.82
CA ARG A 93 -3.25 -6.04 -5.61
C ARG A 93 -2.02 -5.21 -5.35
N LEU A 94 -0.87 -5.83 -5.60
CA LEU A 94 0.44 -5.22 -5.42
C LEU A 94 1.06 -4.92 -6.77
N VAL A 95 1.58 -3.71 -6.92
CA VAL A 95 2.37 -3.30 -8.08
C VAL A 95 3.74 -2.85 -7.59
N SER A 96 4.79 -3.46 -8.10
CA SER A 96 6.15 -3.05 -7.80
C SER A 96 6.58 -1.96 -8.76
N LYS A 97 7.09 -0.86 -8.22
CA LYS A 97 7.60 0.26 -9.00
C LYS A 97 9.10 0.32 -8.87
N ASP A 98 9.79 0.18 -9.97
CA ASP A 98 11.24 0.16 -10.05
C ASP A 98 11.71 1.41 -10.78
N ILE A 99 12.60 2.17 -10.15
CA ILE A 99 13.20 3.34 -10.80
C ILE A 99 14.56 2.93 -11.34
N ARG A 100 14.55 2.38 -12.51
CA ARG A 100 15.78 2.14 -13.28
C ARG A 100 15.80 3.13 -14.42
N GLU A 101 16.68 4.02 -14.31
CA GLU A 101 16.90 4.98 -15.37
C GLU A 101 18.04 4.54 -16.25
#